data_a12698ca8d33f24813166ea59dabc7a8
#
_entry.id   a12698ca8d33f24813166ea59dabc7a8
#
_cell.length_a   1.000
_cell.length_b   1.000
_cell.length_c   1.000
_cell.angle_alpha   90.00
_cell.angle_beta   90.00
_cell.angle_gamma   90.00
#
_symmetry.space_group_name_H-M   'P 1'
#
loop_
_entity.id
_entity.type
_entity.pdbx_description
1 polymer ?
#
loop_
_entity_poly.entity_id
_entity_poly.type
_entity_poly.pdbx_seq_one_letter_code
_entity_poly.pdbx_strand_id
1 'polypeptide(L)'
;MPFNIEATPEFLSEAKKLAKKYPSLKNDIDGLAKLLTVNPKTGTPLGKNAYKVRLAITSKGKGKSSGARVITCVKIVATTVYLISIYDKSVQSDISDKELKERIKSLPE
;
A
#
# COMPACT_ATOMS: atom_id res chain seq x y z
N MET A 1 10.88 17.04 6.34
CA MET A 1 10.04 17.33 5.17
C MET A 1 9.07 16.19 4.92
N PRO A 2 7.79 16.47 4.68
CA PRO A 2 6.85 15.40 4.41
C PRO A 2 7.12 14.77 3.04
N PHE A 3 6.87 13.47 2.97
CA PHE A 3 6.99 12.73 1.72
C PHE A 3 5.72 12.90 0.90
N ASN A 4 5.88 12.91 -0.42
CA ASN A 4 4.75 12.84 -1.35
C ASN A 4 4.27 11.40 -1.44
N ILE A 5 2.97 11.22 -1.68
CA ILE A 5 2.38 9.89 -1.85
C ILE A 5 1.85 9.78 -3.27
N GLU A 6 2.29 8.76 -4.00
CA GLU A 6 1.80 8.51 -5.34
C GLU A 6 1.37 7.07 -5.49
N ALA A 7 0.24 6.85 -6.16
CA ALA A 7 -0.29 5.52 -6.40
C ALA A 7 0.02 5.11 -7.85
N THR A 8 0.50 3.88 -8.01
CA THR A 8 0.73 3.32 -9.35
C THR A 8 -0.60 2.95 -10.01
N PRO A 9 -0.64 2.81 -11.34
CA PRO A 9 -1.85 2.34 -12.02
C PRO A 9 -2.34 0.98 -11.51
N GLU A 10 -1.42 0.06 -11.20
CA GLU A 10 -1.77 -1.25 -10.64
C GLU A 10 -2.45 -1.12 -9.30
N PHE A 11 -1.89 -0.25 -8.42
CA PHE A 11 -2.50 0.00 -7.11
C PHE A 11 -3.92 0.57 -7.28
N LEU A 12 -4.07 1.56 -8.14
CA LEU A 12 -5.38 2.20 -8.35
C LEU A 12 -6.41 1.20 -8.85
N SER A 13 -6.03 0.31 -9.76
CA SER A 13 -6.92 -0.74 -10.26
C SER A 13 -7.35 -1.70 -9.14
N GLU A 14 -6.39 -2.14 -8.33
CA GLU A 14 -6.67 -3.05 -7.23
C GLU A 14 -7.55 -2.39 -6.17
N ALA A 15 -7.25 -1.12 -5.84
CA ALA A 15 -8.03 -0.37 -4.86
C ALA A 15 -9.47 -0.15 -5.34
N LYS A 16 -9.66 0.13 -6.62
CA LYS A 16 -10.99 0.31 -7.18
C LYS A 16 -11.84 -0.94 -7.05
N LYS A 17 -11.26 -2.11 -7.32
CA LYS A 17 -11.97 -3.39 -7.16
C LYS A 17 -12.37 -3.64 -5.72
N LEU A 18 -11.46 -3.41 -4.79
CA LEU A 18 -11.73 -3.59 -3.37
C LEU A 18 -12.76 -2.58 -2.85
N ALA A 19 -12.74 -1.35 -3.34
CA ALA A 19 -13.65 -0.31 -2.90
C ALA A 19 -15.11 -0.65 -3.24
N LYS A 20 -15.35 -1.42 -4.28
CA LYS A 20 -16.70 -1.91 -4.60
C LYS A 20 -17.26 -2.81 -3.52
N LYS A 21 -16.39 -3.58 -2.86
CA LYS A 21 -16.75 -4.51 -1.80
C LYS A 21 -16.75 -3.84 -0.43
N TYR A 22 -15.85 -2.90 -0.21
CA TYR A 22 -15.64 -2.25 1.08
C TYR A 22 -15.79 -0.74 0.95
N PRO A 23 -16.96 -0.18 1.30
CA PRO A 23 -17.23 1.26 1.10
C PRO A 23 -16.26 2.20 1.84
N SER A 24 -15.68 1.77 2.97
CA SER A 24 -14.76 2.59 3.74
C SER A 24 -13.35 2.64 3.15
N LEU A 25 -13.03 1.82 2.15
CA LEU A 25 -11.65 1.62 1.73
C LEU A 25 -10.97 2.92 1.30
N LYS A 26 -11.67 3.78 0.59
CA LYS A 26 -11.10 5.06 0.16
C LYS A 26 -10.63 5.89 1.35
N ASN A 27 -11.46 6.00 2.37
CA ASN A 27 -11.11 6.74 3.58
C ASN A 27 -9.97 6.06 4.34
N ASP A 28 -9.96 4.74 4.37
CA ASP A 28 -8.89 3.98 5.02
C ASP A 28 -7.55 4.23 4.33
N ILE A 29 -7.54 4.26 2.99
CA ILE A 29 -6.34 4.56 2.21
C ILE A 29 -5.89 6.00 2.44
N ASP A 30 -6.83 6.96 2.48
CA ASP A 30 -6.50 8.36 2.73
C ASP A 30 -5.82 8.53 4.09
N GLY A 31 -6.31 7.83 5.12
CA GLY A 31 -5.69 7.85 6.44
C GLY A 31 -4.28 7.29 6.42
N LEU A 32 -4.07 6.19 5.71
CA LEU A 32 -2.74 5.62 5.56
C LEU A 32 -1.79 6.59 4.82
N ALA A 33 -2.28 7.21 3.75
CA ALA A 33 -1.47 8.16 2.99
C ALA A 33 -0.98 9.30 3.88
N LYS A 34 -1.85 9.85 4.72
CA LYS A 34 -1.46 10.90 5.68
C LYS A 34 -0.37 10.42 6.63
N LEU A 35 -0.50 9.20 7.15
CA LEU A 35 0.51 8.62 8.03
C LEU A 35 1.85 8.49 7.30
N LEU A 36 1.83 8.03 6.07
CA LEU A 36 3.06 7.79 5.30
C LEU A 36 3.79 9.08 4.93
N THR A 37 3.12 10.22 4.89
CA THR A 37 3.80 11.51 4.62
C THR A 37 4.83 11.83 5.71
N VAL A 38 4.56 11.43 6.96
CA VAL A 38 5.45 11.72 8.10
C VAL A 38 6.23 10.47 8.54
N ASN A 39 5.71 9.27 8.25
CA ASN A 39 6.37 8.00 8.59
C ASN A 39 6.47 7.11 7.36
N PRO A 40 7.32 7.47 6.39
CA PRO A 40 7.37 6.75 5.11
C PRO A 40 7.82 5.29 5.21
N LYS A 41 8.56 4.92 6.25
CA LYS A 41 9.07 3.57 6.43
C LYS A 41 8.20 2.73 7.36
N THR A 42 6.90 3.00 7.38
CA THR A 42 5.95 2.23 8.17
C THR A 42 5.78 0.83 7.57
N GLY A 43 5.67 -0.17 8.44
CA GLY A 43 5.38 -1.55 8.04
C GLY A 43 6.57 -2.47 8.15
N THR A 44 6.41 -3.68 7.61
CA THR A 44 7.45 -4.70 7.61
C THR A 44 8.36 -4.52 6.40
N PRO A 45 9.68 -4.35 6.60
CA PRO A 45 10.60 -4.22 5.48
C PRO A 45 10.64 -5.48 4.62
N LEU A 46 10.61 -5.28 3.30
CA LEU A 46 10.68 -6.37 2.33
C LEU A 46 11.99 -6.34 1.52
N GLY A 47 12.87 -5.40 1.81
CA GLY A 47 14.06 -5.14 0.99
C GLY A 47 13.77 -4.13 -0.10
N LYS A 48 14.82 -3.57 -0.70
CA LYS A 48 14.72 -2.58 -1.80
C LYS A 48 13.85 -1.36 -1.46
N ASN A 49 13.83 -0.96 -0.19
CA ASN A 49 13.00 0.14 0.31
C ASN A 49 11.50 -0.10 0.15
N ALA A 50 11.08 -1.36 0.04
CA ALA A 50 9.68 -1.73 0.01
C ALA A 50 9.21 -2.16 1.40
N TYR A 51 7.95 -1.90 1.70
CA TYR A 51 7.34 -2.21 3.00
C TYR A 51 5.96 -2.80 2.79
N LYS A 52 5.59 -3.70 3.68
CA LYS A 52 4.24 -4.27 3.73
C LYS A 52 3.52 -3.68 4.93
N VAL A 53 2.43 -2.96 4.68
CA VAL A 53 1.70 -2.21 5.70
C VAL A 53 0.33 -2.84 5.92
N ARG A 54 -0.02 -3.06 7.18
CA ARG A 54 -1.35 -3.52 7.55
C ARG A 54 -2.31 -2.33 7.50
N LEU A 55 -3.46 -2.52 6.87
CA LEU A 55 -4.49 -1.51 6.76
C LEU A 55 -5.83 -2.10 7.23
N ALA A 56 -6.38 -1.55 8.31
CA ALA A 56 -7.72 -1.94 8.74
C ALA A 56 -8.73 -1.46 7.70
N ILE A 57 -9.63 -2.34 7.29
CA ILE A 57 -10.77 -1.96 6.46
C ILE A 57 -11.93 -1.70 7.41
N THR A 58 -12.24 -0.44 7.66
CA THR A 58 -13.20 -0.04 8.69
C THR A 58 -14.56 -0.70 8.50
N SER A 59 -15.06 -0.75 7.27
CA SER A 59 -16.35 -1.36 6.98
C SER A 59 -16.36 -2.89 7.17
N LYS A 60 -15.19 -3.52 7.30
CA LYS A 60 -15.08 -4.95 7.59
C LYS A 60 -15.24 -5.25 9.08
N GLY A 61 -14.86 -4.29 9.94
CA GLY A 61 -15.06 -4.41 11.39
C GLY A 61 -14.16 -5.41 12.11
N LYS A 62 -13.06 -5.85 11.51
CA LYS A 62 -12.22 -6.92 12.05
C LYS A 62 -10.79 -6.51 12.39
N GLY A 63 -10.48 -5.22 12.33
CA GLY A 63 -9.15 -4.71 12.64
C GLY A 63 -8.11 -4.99 11.58
N LYS A 64 -6.83 -4.68 11.90
CA LYS A 64 -5.73 -4.70 10.93
C LYS A 64 -5.34 -6.10 10.47
N SER A 65 -5.45 -7.10 11.36
CA SER A 65 -4.97 -8.45 11.06
C SER A 65 -5.75 -9.13 9.93
N SER A 66 -7.01 -8.76 9.76
CA SER A 66 -7.88 -9.33 8.72
C SER A 66 -8.29 -8.31 7.66
N GLY A 67 -7.67 -7.12 7.66
CA GLY A 67 -7.95 -6.08 6.68
C GLY A 67 -7.18 -6.29 5.39
N ALA A 68 -6.66 -5.19 4.86
CA ALA A 68 -5.83 -5.20 3.66
C ALA A 68 -4.35 -5.16 3.99
N ARG A 69 -3.55 -5.47 3.00
CA ARG A 69 -2.10 -5.21 3.00
C ARG A 69 -1.80 -4.26 1.86
N VAL A 70 -1.02 -3.22 2.17
CA VAL A 70 -0.56 -2.25 1.18
C VAL A 70 0.94 -2.41 1.05
N ILE A 71 1.41 -2.56 -0.17
CA ILE A 71 2.85 -2.60 -0.44
C ILE A 71 3.27 -1.21 -0.89
N THR A 72 4.32 -0.69 -0.25
CA THR A 72 4.88 0.62 -0.56
C THR A 72 6.32 0.48 -1.00
N CYS A 73 6.82 1.49 -1.72
CA CYS A 73 8.24 1.62 -2.02
C CYS A 73 8.65 3.07 -1.80
N VAL A 74 9.69 3.27 -0.99
CA VAL A 74 10.14 4.60 -0.61
C VAL A 74 11.30 5.01 -1.50
N LYS A 75 11.15 6.11 -2.22
CA LYS A 75 12.22 6.71 -3.03
C LYS A 75 12.75 7.92 -2.27
N ILE A 76 13.85 7.73 -1.56
CA ILE A 76 14.40 8.75 -0.65
C ILE A 76 14.77 10.03 -1.40
N VAL A 77 15.50 9.90 -2.52
CA VAL A 77 15.97 11.06 -3.29
C VAL A 77 14.79 11.86 -3.83
N ALA A 78 13.74 11.17 -4.28
CA ALA A 78 12.54 11.83 -4.81
C ALA A 78 11.58 12.28 -3.72
N THR A 79 11.84 11.96 -2.46
CA THR A 79 10.96 12.26 -1.31
C THR A 79 9.54 11.79 -1.59
N THR A 80 9.40 10.57 -2.10
CA THR A 80 8.11 10.01 -2.52
C THR A 80 7.94 8.59 -2.02
N VAL A 81 6.74 8.28 -1.53
CA VAL A 81 6.30 6.92 -1.24
C VAL A 81 5.34 6.50 -2.35
N TYR A 82 5.68 5.42 -3.05
CA TYR A 82 4.78 4.84 -4.04
C TYR A 82 3.94 3.76 -3.40
N LEU A 83 2.62 3.83 -3.61
CA LEU A 83 1.70 2.76 -3.25
C LEU A 83 1.64 1.84 -4.47
N ILE A 84 2.17 0.62 -4.33
CA ILE A 84 2.39 -0.26 -5.50
C ILE A 84 1.48 -1.47 -5.55
N SER A 85 0.86 -1.85 -4.43
CA SER A 85 -0.12 -2.95 -4.41
C SER A 85 -1.04 -2.82 -3.20
N ILE A 86 -2.26 -3.30 -3.35
CA ILE A 86 -3.18 -3.49 -2.23
C ILE A 86 -3.97 -4.78 -2.47
N TYR A 87 -4.12 -5.59 -1.43
CA TYR A 87 -4.92 -6.81 -1.50
C TYR A 87 -5.60 -7.10 -0.17
N ASP A 88 -6.70 -7.83 -0.26
CA ASP A 88 -7.45 -8.29 0.91
C ASP A 88 -6.74 -9.52 1.49
N LYS A 89 -6.30 -9.42 2.74
CA LYS A 89 -5.57 -10.49 3.42
C LYS A 89 -6.36 -11.79 3.50
N SER A 90 -7.69 -11.71 3.56
CA SER A 90 -8.52 -12.91 3.63
C SER A 90 -8.65 -13.65 2.30
N VAL A 91 -8.30 -13.00 1.18
CA VAL A 91 -8.38 -13.58 -0.16
C VAL A 91 -7.00 -13.97 -0.67
N GLN A 92 -6.00 -13.16 -0.35
CA GLN A 92 -4.62 -13.34 -0.82
C GLN A 92 -3.68 -13.16 0.36
N SER A 93 -2.82 -14.15 0.60
CA SER A 93 -1.95 -14.11 1.78
C SER A 93 -0.74 -13.19 1.62
N ASP A 94 -0.24 -13.03 0.39
CA ASP A 94 0.97 -12.23 0.14
C ASP A 94 1.08 -11.89 -1.34
N ILE A 95 2.08 -11.04 -1.67
CA ILE A 95 2.49 -10.78 -3.05
C ILE A 95 3.75 -11.60 -3.32
N SER A 96 3.89 -12.17 -4.51
CA SER A 96 5.07 -12.95 -4.86
C SER A 96 6.29 -12.06 -5.02
N ASP A 97 7.47 -12.60 -4.74
CA ASP A 97 8.72 -11.86 -4.92
C ASP A 97 8.90 -11.40 -6.37
N LYS A 98 8.52 -12.24 -7.32
CA LYS A 98 8.60 -11.91 -8.74
C LYS A 98 7.76 -10.69 -9.07
N GLU A 99 6.51 -10.69 -8.63
CA GLU A 99 5.60 -9.58 -8.91
C GLU A 99 6.05 -8.30 -8.20
N LEU A 100 6.51 -8.42 -6.96
CA LEU A 100 7.04 -7.28 -6.22
C LEU A 100 8.21 -6.64 -6.96
N LYS A 101 9.16 -7.45 -7.42
CA LYS A 101 10.32 -6.95 -8.16
C LYS A 101 9.92 -6.27 -9.47
N GLU A 102 8.96 -6.84 -10.18
CA GLU A 102 8.48 -6.25 -11.44
C GLU A 102 7.83 -4.90 -11.20
N ARG A 103 7.01 -4.77 -10.16
CA ARG A 103 6.34 -3.51 -9.84
C ARG A 103 7.33 -2.44 -9.39
N ILE A 104 8.34 -2.80 -8.60
CA ILE A 104 9.40 -1.86 -8.18
C ILE A 104 10.19 -1.40 -9.39
N LYS A 105 10.51 -2.33 -10.31
CA LYS A 105 11.32 -2.04 -11.50
C LYS A 105 10.63 -1.03 -12.42
N SER A 106 9.30 -1.04 -12.46
CA SER A 106 8.54 -0.13 -13.34
C SER A 106 8.30 1.25 -12.72
N LEU A 107 8.76 1.49 -11.49
CA LEU A 107 8.64 2.82 -10.86
C LEU A 107 9.58 3.82 -11.52
N PRO A 108 9.21 5.12 -11.52
CA PRO A 108 10.12 6.19 -11.93
C PRO A 108 11.37 6.19 -11.06
N GLU A 109 12.49 6.55 -11.64
CA GLU A 109 13.77 6.66 -10.93
C GLU A 109 13.93 7.97 -10.20
#